data_0294b053360982398b767c2c63b9ba45
#
_entry.id   0294b053360982398b767c2c63b9ba45
#
_cell.length_a   1.000
_cell.length_b   1.000
_cell.length_c   1.000
_cell.angle_alpha   90.00
_cell.angle_beta   90.00
_cell.angle_gamma   90.00
#
_symmetry.space_group_name_H-M   'P 1'
#
loop_
_entity.id
_entity.type
_entity.pdbx_description
1 polymer ?
#
loop_
_entity_poly.entity_id
_entity_poly.type
_entity_poly.pdbx_seq_one_letter_code
_entity_poly.pdbx_strand_id
1 'polypeptide(L)'
;RPISSDTGLGAIEQETIVLMNSISMQSAYIPTTSLHNEQSVLAGYIAKLLAMIDVAKVKPLHVLVNGGNGCAGPFFDALAQHLPLRVTRMNHEPDGTFPSDVPNPMLLEQQQLTAKAVVAAGADLGIAWDGDFDRCFFFDENGRFIEGYYLVGLLAEQLLKKSPKSAIVHDPRLEWNTIEKVQALGGKAVVCKCGHSFIKDKMREEDAVYGGEMSAHHYFRDFFY
;
A
#
# COMPACT_ATOMS: atom_id res chain seq x y z
N ARG A 1 6.36 14.74 -8.40
CA ARG A 1 7.54 14.01 -7.97
C ARG A 1 7.63 14.05 -6.45
N PRO A 2 7.85 12.92 -5.77
CA PRO A 2 8.01 12.91 -4.31
C PRO A 2 9.23 13.76 -3.86
N ILE A 3 9.09 14.45 -2.74
CA ILE A 3 10.19 15.19 -2.11
C ILE A 3 10.88 14.24 -1.13
N SER A 4 12.21 14.18 -1.20
CA SER A 4 13.05 13.35 -0.32
C SER A 4 14.15 14.19 0.32
N SER A 5 14.92 13.58 1.23
CA SER A 5 16.14 14.19 1.76
C SER A 5 17.08 14.69 0.67
N ASP A 6 17.11 13.99 -0.47
CA ASP A 6 18.00 14.31 -1.59
C ASP A 6 17.39 15.34 -2.57
N THR A 7 16.11 15.70 -2.42
CA THR A 7 15.34 16.50 -3.41
C THR A 7 14.59 17.70 -2.83
N GLY A 8 15.06 18.28 -1.74
CA GLY A 8 14.55 19.56 -1.22
C GLY A 8 13.89 19.54 0.15
N LEU A 9 13.73 18.37 0.80
CA LEU A 9 13.14 18.28 2.15
C LEU A 9 13.92 19.12 3.16
N GLY A 10 15.26 19.10 3.11
CA GLY A 10 16.10 19.92 3.99
C GLY A 10 15.93 21.43 3.80
N ALA A 11 15.67 21.88 2.56
CA ALA A 11 15.38 23.29 2.32
C ALA A 11 14.04 23.71 2.95
N ILE A 12 13.01 22.89 2.81
CA ILE A 12 11.69 23.11 3.44
C ILE A 12 11.81 23.16 4.96
N GLU A 13 12.60 22.25 5.55
CA GLU A 13 12.85 22.23 6.99
C GLU A 13 13.49 23.54 7.47
N GLN A 14 14.54 23.99 6.79
CA GLN A 14 15.22 25.23 7.15
C GLN A 14 14.31 26.46 7.01
N GLU A 15 13.56 26.58 5.93
CA GLU A 15 12.59 27.66 5.75
C GLU A 15 11.49 27.62 6.83
N THR A 16 11.02 26.43 7.19
CA THR A 16 10.02 26.25 8.27
C THR A 16 10.57 26.73 9.61
N ILE A 17 11.81 26.38 9.96
CA ILE A 17 12.48 26.83 11.20
C ILE A 17 12.59 28.36 11.21
N VAL A 18 13.02 28.97 10.10
CA VAL A 18 13.12 30.43 9.99
C VAL A 18 11.76 31.10 10.18
N LEU A 19 10.71 30.60 9.53
CA LEU A 19 9.35 31.11 9.65
C LEU A 19 8.82 30.96 11.08
N MET A 20 8.97 29.81 11.71
CA MET A 20 8.53 29.57 13.09
C MET A 20 9.21 30.52 14.08
N ASN A 21 10.50 30.83 13.87
CA ASN A 21 11.23 31.77 14.72
C ASN A 21 10.86 33.24 14.45
N SER A 22 10.31 33.55 13.27
CA SER A 22 9.91 34.91 12.86
C SER A 22 8.46 35.24 13.18
N ILE A 23 7.60 34.25 13.37
CA ILE A 23 6.17 34.44 13.69
C ILE A 23 6.06 34.67 15.20
N SER A 24 5.78 35.93 15.58
CA SER A 24 5.29 36.20 16.93
C SER A 24 3.91 35.53 17.06
N MET A 25 3.66 34.83 18.17
CA MET A 25 2.47 34.02 18.43
C MET A 25 1.12 34.79 18.38
N GLN A 26 1.10 36.04 17.93
CA GLN A 26 -0.08 36.90 17.90
C GLN A 26 -0.81 36.98 16.57
N SER A 27 -0.35 36.32 15.52
CA SER A 27 -1.01 36.33 14.22
C SER A 27 -1.19 34.95 13.66
N ALA A 28 -2.10 34.16 14.25
CA ALA A 28 -2.67 33.03 13.51
C ALA A 28 -3.57 33.62 12.41
N TYR A 29 -3.04 33.72 11.20
CA TYR A 29 -3.85 33.99 10.03
C TYR A 29 -4.79 32.81 9.82
N ILE A 30 -6.03 32.95 10.26
CA ILE A 30 -7.11 32.02 9.88
C ILE A 30 -7.68 32.59 8.59
N PRO A 31 -7.52 31.92 7.44
CA PRO A 31 -8.15 32.34 6.21
C PRO A 31 -9.66 32.36 6.41
N THR A 32 -10.29 33.53 6.30
CA THR A 32 -11.74 33.72 6.49
C THR A 32 -12.57 33.27 5.29
N THR A 33 -11.91 32.92 4.19
CA THR A 33 -12.56 32.37 2.99
C THR A 33 -11.67 31.28 2.41
N SER A 34 -11.94 30.05 2.76
CA SER A 34 -11.39 28.91 2.04
C SER A 34 -12.33 28.57 0.88
N LEU A 35 -11.84 28.71 -0.34
CA LEU A 35 -12.49 28.11 -1.50
C LEU A 35 -12.28 26.59 -1.41
N HIS A 36 -13.14 25.89 -0.68
CA HIS A 36 -13.13 24.44 -0.65
C HIS A 36 -13.99 23.94 -1.82
N ASN A 37 -13.36 23.30 -2.79
CA ASN A 37 -14.03 22.43 -3.74
C ASN A 37 -13.84 21.00 -3.26
N GLU A 38 -14.90 20.42 -2.70
CA GLU A 38 -14.91 18.99 -2.41
C GLU A 38 -15.32 18.22 -3.66
N GLN A 39 -14.42 17.37 -4.15
CA GLN A 39 -14.72 16.45 -5.24
C GLN A 39 -14.42 15.03 -4.78
N SER A 40 -15.45 14.17 -4.77
CA SER A 40 -15.24 12.75 -4.52
C SER A 40 -14.53 12.12 -5.71
N VAL A 41 -13.38 11.49 -5.44
CA VAL A 41 -12.60 10.74 -6.43
C VAL A 41 -12.84 9.24 -6.34
N LEU A 42 -13.65 8.77 -5.39
CA LEU A 42 -13.83 7.34 -5.07
C LEU A 42 -14.26 6.53 -6.30
N ALA A 43 -15.26 6.98 -7.05
CA ALA A 43 -15.76 6.25 -8.21
C ALA A 43 -14.68 6.09 -9.29
N GLY A 44 -13.90 7.15 -9.56
CA GLY A 44 -12.78 7.10 -10.49
C GLY A 44 -11.65 6.18 -10.03
N TYR A 45 -11.35 6.20 -8.73
CA TYR A 45 -10.37 5.32 -8.11
C TYR A 45 -10.78 3.83 -8.26
N ILE A 46 -12.02 3.47 -7.90
CA ILE A 46 -12.54 2.11 -8.03
C ILE A 46 -12.54 1.66 -9.50
N ALA A 47 -12.99 2.52 -10.41
CA ALA A 47 -12.97 2.19 -11.84
C ALA A 47 -11.55 1.90 -12.35
N LYS A 48 -10.55 2.67 -11.90
CA LYS A 48 -9.15 2.43 -12.26
C LYS A 48 -8.63 1.10 -11.70
N LEU A 49 -8.95 0.75 -10.45
CA LEU A 49 -8.56 -0.53 -9.86
C LEU A 49 -9.18 -1.71 -10.64
N LEU A 50 -10.47 -1.63 -10.94
CA LEU A 50 -11.17 -2.68 -11.69
C LEU A 50 -10.62 -2.86 -13.11
N ALA A 51 -10.14 -1.78 -13.74
CA ALA A 51 -9.51 -1.86 -15.05
C ALA A 51 -8.14 -2.58 -15.05
N MET A 52 -7.50 -2.74 -13.88
CA MET A 52 -6.21 -3.44 -13.75
C MET A 52 -6.37 -4.96 -13.64
N ILE A 53 -7.57 -5.46 -13.33
CA ILE A 53 -7.88 -6.87 -13.09
C ILE A 53 -8.96 -7.40 -14.03
N ASP A 54 -8.97 -8.70 -14.21
CA ASP A 54 -10.09 -9.40 -14.87
C ASP A 54 -11.04 -9.92 -13.79
N VAL A 55 -12.09 -9.16 -13.50
CA VAL A 55 -13.06 -9.48 -12.44
C VAL A 55 -13.68 -10.87 -12.63
N ALA A 56 -13.86 -11.34 -13.87
CA ALA A 56 -14.42 -12.65 -14.15
C ALA A 56 -13.51 -13.81 -13.68
N LYS A 57 -12.23 -13.54 -13.45
CA LYS A 57 -11.28 -14.52 -12.91
C LYS A 57 -11.16 -14.50 -11.39
N VAL A 58 -11.78 -13.54 -10.73
CA VAL A 58 -11.78 -13.49 -9.26
C VAL A 58 -12.67 -14.60 -8.72
N LYS A 59 -12.11 -15.46 -7.87
CA LYS A 59 -12.86 -16.55 -7.24
C LYS A 59 -13.78 -16.02 -6.14
N PRO A 60 -14.91 -16.68 -5.88
CA PRO A 60 -15.81 -16.31 -4.79
C PRO A 60 -15.23 -16.74 -3.44
N LEU A 61 -14.26 -15.99 -2.94
CA LEU A 61 -13.60 -16.25 -1.67
C LEU A 61 -14.33 -15.58 -0.50
N HIS A 62 -14.23 -16.20 0.67
CA HIS A 62 -14.52 -15.55 1.94
C HIS A 62 -13.26 -14.84 2.45
N VAL A 63 -13.30 -13.54 2.54
CA VAL A 63 -12.17 -12.72 3.01
C VAL A 63 -12.48 -12.08 4.35
N LEU A 64 -11.56 -12.14 5.29
CA LEU A 64 -11.56 -11.27 6.47
C LEU A 64 -10.76 -10.02 6.15
N VAL A 65 -11.33 -8.87 6.44
CA VAL A 65 -10.73 -7.56 6.16
C VAL A 65 -10.56 -6.79 7.45
N ASN A 66 -9.32 -6.50 7.83
CA ASN A 66 -8.97 -5.66 8.98
C ASN A 66 -8.54 -4.28 8.48
N GLY A 67 -9.41 -3.28 8.65
CA GLY A 67 -9.16 -1.88 8.27
C GLY A 67 -8.30 -1.10 9.28
N GLY A 68 -7.97 -1.69 10.44
CA GLY A 68 -7.16 -1.04 11.49
C GLY A 68 -7.78 0.25 12.05
N ASN A 69 -9.08 0.49 11.88
CA ASN A 69 -9.76 1.77 12.12
C ASN A 69 -9.15 2.94 11.32
N GLY A 70 -8.44 2.62 10.24
CA GLY A 70 -7.84 3.60 9.32
C GLY A 70 -8.72 3.88 8.10
N CYS A 71 -8.08 4.32 7.02
CA CYS A 71 -8.78 4.77 5.80
C CYS A 71 -9.28 3.62 4.91
N ALA A 72 -8.81 2.37 5.10
CA ALA A 72 -9.05 1.26 4.17
C ALA A 72 -10.52 0.84 4.04
N GLY A 73 -11.28 0.85 5.14
CA GLY A 73 -12.63 0.26 5.22
C GLY A 73 -13.59 0.75 4.14
N PRO A 74 -13.89 2.05 4.05
CA PRO A 74 -14.83 2.59 3.06
C PRO A 74 -14.39 2.35 1.61
N PHE A 75 -13.08 2.41 1.33
CA PHE A 75 -12.54 2.13 -0.01
C PHE A 75 -12.69 0.67 -0.38
N PHE A 76 -12.40 -0.23 0.55
CA PHE A 76 -12.58 -1.67 0.32
C PHE A 76 -14.05 -2.02 0.11
N ASP A 77 -14.97 -1.44 0.88
CA ASP A 77 -16.40 -1.68 0.71
C ASP A 77 -16.90 -1.26 -0.68
N ALA A 78 -16.43 -0.11 -1.18
CA ALA A 78 -16.77 0.33 -2.52
C ALA A 78 -16.22 -0.64 -3.60
N LEU A 79 -15.00 -1.15 -3.43
CA LEU A 79 -14.40 -2.14 -4.33
C LEU A 79 -15.14 -3.49 -4.25
N ALA A 80 -15.45 -3.97 -3.04
CA ALA A 80 -16.04 -5.28 -2.81
C ALA A 80 -17.43 -5.45 -3.46
N GLN A 81 -18.16 -4.36 -3.70
CA GLN A 81 -19.44 -4.40 -4.42
C GLN A 81 -19.30 -4.91 -5.86
N HIS A 82 -18.12 -4.86 -6.42
CA HIS A 82 -17.81 -5.29 -7.79
C HIS A 82 -17.13 -6.67 -7.85
N LEU A 83 -16.87 -7.28 -6.70
CA LEU A 83 -16.15 -8.55 -6.60
C LEU A 83 -17.03 -9.64 -6.01
N PRO A 84 -16.87 -10.91 -6.42
CA PRO A 84 -17.65 -12.04 -5.91
C PRO A 84 -17.15 -12.49 -4.54
N LEU A 85 -16.94 -11.57 -3.60
CA LEU A 85 -16.35 -11.84 -2.29
C LEU A 85 -17.44 -11.87 -1.20
N ARG A 86 -17.32 -12.82 -0.27
CA ARG A 86 -17.97 -12.74 1.03
C ARG A 86 -16.99 -12.07 2.01
N VAL A 87 -17.41 -10.99 2.67
CA VAL A 87 -16.52 -10.16 3.49
C VAL A 87 -16.92 -10.21 4.96
N THR A 88 -15.97 -10.59 5.82
CA THR A 88 -16.04 -10.37 7.28
C THR A 88 -15.16 -9.16 7.61
N ARG A 89 -15.73 -8.18 8.32
CA ARG A 89 -15.10 -6.90 8.64
C ARG A 89 -14.57 -6.89 10.08
N MET A 90 -13.38 -6.35 10.25
CA MET A 90 -12.73 -6.15 11.56
C MET A 90 -12.11 -4.73 11.58
N ASN A 91 -12.30 -3.98 12.68
CA ASN A 91 -11.76 -2.62 12.84
C ASN A 91 -11.96 -1.76 11.57
N HIS A 92 -13.16 -1.81 11.03
CA HIS A 92 -13.45 -1.41 9.66
C HIS A 92 -13.78 0.07 9.52
N GLU A 93 -14.48 0.62 10.52
CA GLU A 93 -14.87 2.03 10.53
C GLU A 93 -13.67 2.93 10.87
N PRO A 94 -13.43 3.99 10.09
CA PRO A 94 -12.38 4.95 10.41
C PRO A 94 -12.60 5.62 11.77
N ASP A 95 -11.59 5.55 12.63
CA ASP A 95 -11.58 6.21 13.93
C ASP A 95 -10.16 6.68 14.26
N GLY A 96 -9.92 7.99 14.16
CA GLY A 96 -8.61 8.60 14.41
C GLY A 96 -8.10 8.47 15.85
N THR A 97 -8.89 7.92 16.78
CA THR A 97 -8.42 7.55 18.12
C THR A 97 -7.74 6.17 18.17
N PHE A 98 -7.90 5.37 17.09
CA PHE A 98 -7.37 4.01 16.99
C PHE A 98 -7.65 3.13 18.21
N PRO A 99 -8.94 2.86 18.51
CA PRO A 99 -9.33 2.15 19.73
C PRO A 99 -8.81 0.70 19.81
N SER A 100 -8.39 0.15 18.67
CA SER A 100 -7.81 -1.19 18.53
C SER A 100 -6.28 -1.18 18.51
N ASP A 101 -5.66 -0.12 19.09
CA ASP A 101 -4.22 0.11 19.11
C ASP A 101 -3.63 0.55 17.76
N VAL A 102 -2.31 0.73 17.70
CA VAL A 102 -1.60 1.22 16.52
C VAL A 102 -1.89 0.33 15.31
N PRO A 103 -2.49 0.85 14.24
CA PRO A 103 -2.85 0.05 13.06
C PRO A 103 -1.63 -0.25 12.19
N ASN A 104 -0.73 -1.08 12.70
CA ASN A 104 0.47 -1.52 11.98
C ASN A 104 0.53 -3.07 11.95
N PRO A 105 0.10 -3.71 10.85
CA PRO A 105 0.10 -5.16 10.73
C PRO A 105 1.50 -5.82 10.74
N MET A 106 2.58 -5.05 10.78
CA MET A 106 3.93 -5.59 10.99
C MET A 106 4.21 -5.91 12.47
N LEU A 107 3.44 -5.36 13.39
CA LEU A 107 3.57 -5.67 14.83
C LEU A 107 3.00 -7.05 15.13
N LEU A 108 3.72 -7.84 15.92
CA LEU A 108 3.35 -9.23 16.20
C LEU A 108 1.95 -9.33 16.85
N GLU A 109 1.62 -8.40 17.73
CA GLU A 109 0.32 -8.34 18.39
C GLU A 109 -0.81 -8.13 17.39
N GLN A 110 -0.64 -7.24 16.43
CA GLN A 110 -1.60 -6.95 15.36
C GLN A 110 -1.73 -8.13 14.38
N GLN A 111 -0.63 -8.81 14.08
CA GLN A 111 -0.66 -10.04 13.29
C GLN A 111 -1.48 -11.12 14.00
N GLN A 112 -1.23 -11.34 15.30
CA GLN A 112 -1.94 -12.36 16.09
C GLN A 112 -3.44 -12.08 16.19
N LEU A 113 -3.84 -10.82 16.33
CA LEU A 113 -5.26 -10.43 16.36
C LEU A 113 -5.95 -10.76 15.02
N THR A 114 -5.34 -10.34 13.91
CA THR A 114 -5.88 -10.62 12.57
C THR A 114 -5.89 -12.12 12.27
N ALA A 115 -4.81 -12.84 12.59
CA ALA A 115 -4.68 -14.28 12.41
C ALA A 115 -5.80 -15.06 13.12
N LYS A 116 -6.04 -14.76 14.40
CA LYS A 116 -7.14 -15.37 15.17
C LYS A 116 -8.51 -15.09 14.57
N ALA A 117 -8.72 -13.88 14.10
CA ALA A 117 -9.98 -13.49 13.46
C ALA A 117 -10.21 -14.23 12.14
N VAL A 118 -9.16 -14.41 11.30
CA VAL A 118 -9.23 -15.19 10.05
C VAL A 118 -9.70 -16.61 10.34
N VAL A 119 -9.05 -17.30 11.28
CA VAL A 119 -9.39 -18.67 11.67
C VAL A 119 -10.81 -18.74 12.25
N ALA A 120 -11.16 -17.83 13.16
CA ALA A 120 -12.49 -17.81 13.78
C ALA A 120 -13.62 -17.55 12.78
N ALA A 121 -13.37 -16.76 11.74
CA ALA A 121 -14.33 -16.50 10.68
C ALA A 121 -14.42 -17.65 9.67
N GLY A 122 -13.49 -18.58 9.64
CA GLY A 122 -13.33 -19.57 8.59
C GLY A 122 -13.13 -18.89 7.23
N ALA A 123 -12.32 -17.84 7.20
CA ALA A 123 -12.04 -17.10 5.97
C ALA A 123 -10.96 -17.81 5.15
N ASP A 124 -11.09 -17.76 3.82
CA ASP A 124 -10.09 -18.30 2.89
C ASP A 124 -8.83 -17.44 2.83
N LEU A 125 -8.96 -16.16 3.17
CA LEU A 125 -7.88 -15.17 3.13
C LEU A 125 -8.14 -14.06 4.15
N GLY A 126 -7.08 -13.59 4.83
CA GLY A 126 -7.10 -12.36 5.61
C GLY A 126 -6.38 -11.25 4.87
N ILE A 127 -6.91 -10.03 4.96
CA ILE A 127 -6.28 -8.81 4.44
C ILE A 127 -6.26 -7.79 5.58
N ALA A 128 -5.12 -7.15 5.80
CA ALA A 128 -4.99 -6.08 6.77
C ALA A 128 -4.23 -4.90 6.18
N TRP A 129 -4.63 -3.69 6.56
CA TRP A 129 -3.95 -2.46 6.18
C TRP A 129 -3.48 -1.69 7.41
N ASP A 130 -2.55 -0.80 7.20
CA ASP A 130 -2.18 0.20 8.17
C ASP A 130 -3.11 1.43 8.13
N GLY A 131 -2.87 2.40 9.01
CA GLY A 131 -3.81 3.49 9.26
C GLY A 131 -4.06 4.42 8.08
N ASP A 132 -3.04 4.72 7.28
CA ASP A 132 -3.13 5.59 6.11
C ASP A 132 -3.30 4.84 4.77
N PHE A 133 -3.46 3.50 4.86
CA PHE A 133 -3.86 2.66 3.74
C PHE A 133 -2.79 2.52 2.64
N ASP A 134 -1.51 2.73 2.97
CA ASP A 134 -0.45 2.61 1.98
C ASP A 134 0.27 1.25 1.99
N ARG A 135 0.01 0.41 3.00
CA ARG A 135 0.56 -0.95 3.15
C ARG A 135 -0.52 -1.99 3.26
N CYS A 136 -0.39 -3.08 2.49
CA CYS A 136 -1.37 -4.17 2.42
C CYS A 136 -0.73 -5.51 2.78
N PHE A 137 -1.29 -6.20 3.76
CA PHE A 137 -0.77 -7.45 4.29
C PHE A 137 -1.79 -8.58 4.16
N PHE A 138 -1.30 -9.81 4.04
CA PHE A 138 -2.12 -10.98 3.79
C PHE A 138 -1.88 -12.08 4.82
N PHE A 139 -2.93 -12.88 5.04
CA PHE A 139 -2.92 -14.06 5.89
C PHE A 139 -3.58 -15.22 5.16
N ASP A 140 -3.02 -16.43 5.26
CA ASP A 140 -3.65 -17.62 4.70
C ASP A 140 -4.88 -18.07 5.52
N GLU A 141 -5.57 -19.10 5.06
CA GLU A 141 -6.75 -19.67 5.71
C GLU A 141 -6.49 -20.24 7.11
N ASN A 142 -5.23 -20.48 7.45
CA ASN A 142 -4.79 -20.94 8.78
C ASN A 142 -4.39 -19.77 9.69
N GLY A 143 -4.55 -18.53 9.22
CA GLY A 143 -4.12 -17.32 9.92
C GLY A 143 -2.61 -17.09 9.90
N ARG A 144 -1.86 -17.75 9.02
CA ARG A 144 -0.42 -17.51 8.89
C ARG A 144 -0.18 -16.22 8.12
N PHE A 145 0.62 -15.32 8.69
CA PHE A 145 1.04 -14.11 8.04
C PHE A 145 1.90 -14.42 6.80
N ILE A 146 1.57 -13.79 5.68
CA ILE A 146 2.31 -13.93 4.42
C ILE A 146 3.31 -12.77 4.34
N GLU A 147 4.59 -13.10 4.47
CA GLU A 147 5.66 -12.12 4.42
C GLU A 147 5.69 -11.37 3.09
N GLY A 148 5.90 -10.05 3.14
CA GLY A 148 6.09 -9.22 1.96
C GLY A 148 7.16 -9.76 1.02
N TYR A 149 8.14 -10.45 1.57
CA TYR A 149 9.19 -11.15 0.84
C TYR A 149 8.65 -12.07 -0.27
N TYR A 150 7.62 -12.87 0.03
CA TYR A 150 7.02 -13.79 -0.94
C TYR A 150 6.03 -13.07 -1.86
N LEU A 151 5.30 -12.09 -1.32
CA LEU A 151 4.30 -11.35 -2.07
C LEU A 151 4.93 -10.53 -3.20
N VAL A 152 6.06 -9.86 -2.93
CA VAL A 152 6.78 -9.09 -3.95
C VAL A 152 7.23 -10.00 -5.10
N GLY A 153 7.77 -11.18 -4.80
CA GLY A 153 8.15 -12.14 -5.83
C GLY A 153 6.95 -12.66 -6.64
N LEU A 154 5.80 -12.89 -5.99
CA LEU A 154 4.57 -13.32 -6.65
C LEU A 154 4.02 -12.24 -7.60
N LEU A 155 3.96 -10.99 -7.15
CA LEU A 155 3.50 -9.86 -7.97
C LEU A 155 4.44 -9.59 -9.14
N ALA A 156 5.76 -9.63 -8.91
CA ALA A 156 6.77 -9.52 -9.96
C ALA A 156 6.58 -10.58 -11.04
N GLU A 157 6.34 -11.84 -10.65
CA GLU A 157 6.06 -12.93 -11.58
C GLU A 157 4.81 -12.65 -12.44
N GLN A 158 3.71 -12.22 -11.82
CA GLN A 158 2.46 -11.97 -12.55
C GLN A 158 2.59 -10.78 -13.52
N LEU A 159 3.33 -9.75 -13.12
CA LEU A 159 3.52 -8.58 -13.98
C LEU A 159 4.49 -8.83 -15.13
N LEU A 160 5.53 -9.64 -14.91
CA LEU A 160 6.42 -10.06 -15.99
C LEU A 160 5.75 -10.98 -17.02
N LYS A 161 4.75 -11.78 -16.62
CA LYS A 161 3.91 -12.52 -17.58
C LYS A 161 3.10 -11.59 -18.49
N LYS A 162 2.67 -10.43 -17.98
CA LYS A 162 1.95 -9.41 -18.78
C LYS A 162 2.91 -8.52 -19.58
N SER A 163 4.10 -8.24 -19.04
CA SER A 163 5.11 -7.35 -19.62
C SER A 163 6.48 -8.02 -19.59
N PRO A 164 6.77 -8.95 -20.54
CA PRO A 164 8.03 -9.70 -20.55
C PRO A 164 9.25 -8.77 -20.70
N LYS A 165 10.38 -9.18 -20.10
CA LYS A 165 11.67 -8.48 -20.13
C LYS A 165 11.70 -7.14 -19.40
N SER A 166 10.61 -6.72 -18.73
CA SER A 166 10.56 -5.48 -17.98
C SER A 166 11.46 -5.51 -16.74
N ALA A 167 11.77 -4.32 -16.22
CA ALA A 167 12.45 -4.17 -14.93
C ALA A 167 11.46 -4.31 -13.76
N ILE A 168 11.97 -4.88 -12.67
CA ILE A 168 11.32 -4.95 -11.36
C ILE A 168 12.27 -4.31 -10.35
N VAL A 169 11.82 -3.27 -9.66
CA VAL A 169 12.59 -2.60 -8.59
C VAL A 169 12.23 -3.24 -7.25
N HIS A 170 13.22 -3.48 -6.42
CA HIS A 170 12.99 -4.04 -5.08
C HIS A 170 13.98 -3.49 -4.04
N ASP A 171 13.58 -3.52 -2.77
CA ASP A 171 14.46 -3.14 -1.68
C ASP A 171 15.54 -4.24 -1.42
N PRO A 172 16.66 -3.89 -0.75
CA PRO A 172 17.78 -4.83 -0.56
C PRO A 172 17.44 -6.07 0.29
N ARG A 173 16.32 -6.07 1.03
CA ARG A 173 15.91 -7.22 1.86
C ARG A 173 15.18 -8.31 1.07
N LEU A 174 14.86 -8.06 -0.20
CA LEU A 174 14.05 -8.93 -1.07
C LEU A 174 14.87 -9.67 -2.14
N GLU A 175 16.15 -9.95 -1.87
CA GLU A 175 17.09 -10.40 -2.91
C GLU A 175 16.72 -11.77 -3.50
N TRP A 176 16.86 -12.83 -2.75
CA TRP A 176 16.89 -14.18 -3.32
C TRP A 176 15.62 -14.56 -4.09
N ASN A 177 14.48 -14.57 -3.43
CA ASN A 177 13.22 -14.97 -4.08
C ASN A 177 12.84 -14.03 -5.24
N THR A 178 13.03 -12.73 -5.08
CA THR A 178 12.65 -11.75 -6.11
C THR A 178 13.58 -11.85 -7.31
N ILE A 179 14.89 -11.86 -7.09
CA ILE A 179 15.89 -11.94 -8.16
C ILE A 179 15.74 -13.25 -8.95
N GLU A 180 15.63 -14.39 -8.26
CA GLU A 180 15.47 -15.69 -8.89
C GLU A 180 14.24 -15.74 -9.79
N LYS A 181 13.08 -15.30 -9.28
CA LYS A 181 11.83 -15.27 -10.05
C LYS A 181 11.90 -14.31 -11.24
N VAL A 182 12.47 -13.14 -11.06
CA VAL A 182 12.59 -12.13 -12.13
C VAL A 182 13.52 -12.64 -13.24
N GLN A 183 14.66 -13.23 -12.87
CA GLN A 183 15.62 -13.80 -13.83
C GLN A 183 15.06 -15.01 -14.58
N ALA A 184 14.36 -15.90 -13.88
CA ALA A 184 13.72 -17.08 -14.48
C ALA A 184 12.70 -16.70 -15.56
N LEU A 185 12.10 -15.51 -15.48
CA LEU A 185 11.15 -14.97 -16.46
C LEU A 185 11.80 -14.01 -17.47
N GLY A 186 13.12 -13.89 -17.47
CA GLY A 186 13.87 -13.03 -18.38
C GLY A 186 13.70 -11.54 -18.10
N GLY A 187 13.24 -11.16 -16.91
CA GLY A 187 13.15 -9.78 -16.46
C GLY A 187 14.47 -9.24 -15.92
N LYS A 188 14.52 -7.94 -15.61
CA LYS A 188 15.64 -7.24 -14.98
C LYS A 188 15.33 -6.93 -13.53
N ALA A 189 16.00 -7.58 -12.57
CA ALA A 189 15.91 -7.22 -11.15
C ALA A 189 16.81 -6.01 -10.86
N VAL A 190 16.27 -4.99 -10.21
CA VAL A 190 16.96 -3.73 -9.90
C VAL A 190 16.83 -3.43 -8.41
N VAL A 191 17.94 -3.50 -7.69
CA VAL A 191 17.98 -3.15 -6.26
C VAL A 191 17.94 -1.64 -6.08
N CYS A 192 17.15 -1.17 -5.13
CA CYS A 192 17.06 0.24 -4.74
C CYS A 192 17.01 0.36 -3.22
N LYS A 193 17.54 1.45 -2.66
CA LYS A 193 17.38 1.72 -1.23
C LYS A 193 15.89 1.88 -0.86
N CYS A 194 15.55 1.52 0.39
CA CYS A 194 14.18 1.60 0.89
C CYS A 194 13.65 3.04 0.91
N GLY A 195 12.36 3.18 0.71
CA GLY A 195 11.63 4.44 0.76
C GLY A 195 10.95 4.76 -0.57
N HIS A 196 9.67 5.12 -0.47
CA HIS A 196 8.78 5.29 -1.61
C HIS A 196 9.31 6.26 -2.68
N SER A 197 9.98 7.35 -2.27
CA SER A 197 10.54 8.33 -3.21
C SER A 197 11.66 7.74 -4.06
N PHE A 198 12.54 6.94 -3.45
CA PHE A 198 13.67 6.30 -4.14
C PHE A 198 13.19 5.18 -5.07
N ILE A 199 12.28 4.35 -4.59
CA ILE A 199 11.69 3.27 -5.42
C ILE A 199 11.00 3.87 -6.64
N LYS A 200 10.15 4.89 -6.45
CA LYS A 200 9.43 5.56 -7.55
C LYS A 200 10.35 6.25 -8.55
N ASP A 201 11.41 6.90 -8.09
CA ASP A 201 12.41 7.52 -8.98
C ASP A 201 13.17 6.44 -9.77
N LYS A 202 13.58 5.36 -9.10
CA LYS A 202 14.27 4.24 -9.76
C LYS A 202 13.34 3.52 -10.76
N MET A 203 12.06 3.36 -10.44
CA MET A 203 11.08 2.79 -11.38
C MET A 203 10.96 3.64 -12.66
N ARG A 204 10.96 4.98 -12.55
CA ARG A 204 10.92 5.86 -13.72
C ARG A 204 12.21 5.82 -14.52
N GLU A 205 13.36 5.75 -13.86
CA GLU A 205 14.67 5.62 -14.50
C GLU A 205 14.78 4.34 -15.34
N GLU A 206 14.26 3.24 -14.82
CA GLU A 206 14.38 1.90 -15.42
C GLU A 206 13.14 1.52 -16.27
N ASP A 207 12.14 2.40 -16.40
CA ASP A 207 10.81 2.07 -16.94
C ASP A 207 10.23 0.78 -16.33
N ALA A 208 10.42 0.60 -15.03
CA ALA A 208 10.03 -0.62 -14.33
C ALA A 208 8.52 -0.74 -14.22
N VAL A 209 7.97 -1.93 -14.48
CA VAL A 209 6.52 -2.18 -14.40
C VAL A 209 6.02 -2.30 -12.98
N TYR A 210 6.93 -2.63 -12.03
CA TYR A 210 6.60 -2.84 -10.63
C TYR A 210 7.79 -2.54 -9.73
N GLY A 211 7.47 -2.03 -8.54
CA GLY A 211 8.39 -1.91 -7.43
C GLY A 211 7.77 -2.49 -6.16
N GLY A 212 8.58 -3.12 -5.30
CA GLY A 212 8.11 -3.69 -4.05
C GLY A 212 9.09 -3.52 -2.90
N GLU A 213 8.54 -3.32 -1.70
CA GLU A 213 9.30 -3.24 -0.46
C GLU A 213 8.88 -4.36 0.51
N MET A 214 9.79 -4.74 1.39
CA MET A 214 9.53 -5.70 2.48
C MET A 214 8.43 -5.21 3.42
N SER A 215 8.26 -3.89 3.52
CA SER A 215 7.25 -3.22 4.33
C SER A 215 5.83 -3.27 3.75
N ALA A 216 5.61 -4.03 2.68
CA ALA A 216 4.33 -4.18 1.98
C ALA A 216 3.84 -2.92 1.23
N HIS A 217 4.76 -2.01 0.87
CA HIS A 217 4.48 -1.02 -0.16
C HIS A 217 4.67 -1.65 -1.54
N HIS A 218 3.69 -1.43 -2.41
CA HIS A 218 3.69 -1.94 -3.78
C HIS A 218 3.44 -0.80 -4.76
N TYR A 219 4.28 -0.68 -5.77
CA TYR A 219 4.26 0.40 -6.75
C TYR A 219 4.06 -0.20 -8.14
N PHE A 220 3.11 0.37 -8.88
CA PHE A 220 2.77 -0.11 -10.21
C PHE A 220 2.92 1.03 -11.20
N ARG A 221 3.68 0.83 -12.29
CA ARG A 221 3.85 1.83 -13.35
C ARG A 221 2.50 2.36 -13.86
N ASP A 222 1.56 1.45 -14.07
CA ASP A 222 0.25 1.79 -14.63
C ASP A 222 -0.71 2.39 -13.59
N PHE A 223 -0.23 2.55 -12.35
CA PHE A 223 -0.92 3.20 -11.23
C PHE A 223 -0.03 4.29 -10.59
N PHE A 224 0.40 5.25 -11.41
CA PHE A 224 1.15 6.46 -11.04
C PHE A 224 2.55 6.26 -10.46
N TYR A 225 3.14 5.10 -10.60
CA TYR A 225 4.39 4.66 -9.97
C TYR A 225 4.35 4.56 -8.45
#